data_fcc1ebb3c3376db3450c4477e6907725
#
_entry.id   fcc1ebb3c3376db3450c4477e6907725
#
_cell.length_a   1.000
_cell.length_b   1.000
_cell.length_c   1.000
_cell.angle_alpha   90.00
_cell.angle_beta   90.00
_cell.angle_gamma   90.00
#
_symmetry.space_group_name_H-M   'P 1'
#
loop_
_entity.id
_entity.type
_entity.pdbx_description
1 polymer ?
#
loop_
_entity_poly.entity_id
_entity_poly.type
_entity_poly.pdbx_seq_one_letter_code
_entity_poly.pdbx_strand_id
1 'polypeptide(L)'
;MSVGERPELPDHENAPNGRGNGRTSGAARGKRGRPRRDAAASEAIEMAASNAVTARSSSAVGGGGDGGGTTRDRRLRRLLAGLRALDAGDFSVRLDSDGDALMSEIADIFNSVATKQGRLAEELNRVALSVGREGKMRDRATIGPAGGLWAGSVDALNSLITDLVQPTSEVARVIKAVAEGDLSQKVELEIEGKTVQGEFFRIGSTVNRMVDQLNAFASEVTRVAREVGTEGRLGGQANVQGVSGTWRDLTDSVNGMASNLTNQVRNIADVTTAVAKGDLSKKITAEAKGEILELKNTINTMVDQLSSFAAEVTRVAREVGTEGRLGGQAEVKGVSGT
;
A
#
# COMPACT_ATOMS: atom_id res chain seq x y z
N MET A 1 -51.88 -21.60 -27.11
CA MET A 1 -50.97 -22.21 -28.06
C MET A 1 -49.58 -21.87 -27.66
N SER A 2 -48.97 -22.74 -27.20
CA SER A 2 -47.78 -23.62 -27.16
C SER A 2 -46.80 -23.10 -26.08
N VAL A 3 -46.64 -23.71 -24.97
CA VAL A 3 -45.96 -24.89 -24.39
C VAL A 3 -44.56 -25.09 -25.00
N GLY A 4 -43.58 -25.03 -24.15
CA GLY A 4 -42.17 -25.44 -24.36
C GLY A 4 -41.35 -25.01 -23.14
N GLU A 5 -41.23 -25.76 -22.21
CA GLU A 5 -40.32 -26.82 -21.74
C GLU A 5 -39.01 -26.30 -21.13
N ARG A 6 -38.87 -26.61 -19.84
CA ARG A 6 -37.58 -26.58 -19.07
C ARG A 6 -36.82 -27.87 -19.41
N PRO A 7 -35.53 -27.91 -19.26
CA PRO A 7 -34.88 -29.12 -18.76
C PRO A 7 -34.21 -28.95 -17.40
N GLU A 8 -34.25 -30.07 -16.75
CA GLU A 8 -33.92 -30.47 -15.40
C GLU A 8 -32.40 -30.47 -15.10
N LEU A 9 -32.12 -30.38 -13.80
CA LEU A 9 -30.87 -30.70 -13.13
C LEU A 9 -30.63 -32.20 -13.09
N PRO A 10 -29.40 -32.68 -12.91
CA PRO A 10 -29.20 -33.89 -12.14
C PRO A 10 -28.48 -33.71 -10.82
N ASP A 11 -29.04 -34.31 -9.80
CA ASP A 11 -28.49 -34.67 -8.51
C ASP A 11 -27.29 -35.63 -8.62
N HIS A 12 -26.31 -35.50 -7.73
CA HIS A 12 -25.54 -36.64 -7.16
C HIS A 12 -24.98 -36.18 -5.80
N GLU A 13 -25.56 -36.63 -4.83
CA GLU A 13 -25.45 -37.60 -3.74
C GLU A 13 -24.03 -38.11 -3.42
N ASN A 14 -23.72 -38.02 -2.16
CA ASN A 14 -23.02 -38.93 -1.24
C ASN A 14 -21.71 -38.46 -0.59
N ALA A 15 -21.84 -38.23 0.70
CA ALA A 15 -20.76 -38.34 1.70
C ALA A 15 -20.51 -39.83 2.04
N PRO A 16 -19.39 -40.23 2.67
CA PRO A 16 -19.48 -40.38 4.12
C PRO A 16 -18.25 -39.97 4.97
N ASN A 17 -18.54 -39.82 6.27
CA ASN A 17 -17.72 -39.73 7.45
C ASN A 17 -16.47 -40.61 7.53
N GLY A 18 -15.40 -40.06 8.13
CA GLY A 18 -14.28 -40.81 8.67
C GLY A 18 -13.56 -40.04 9.78
N ARG A 19 -13.86 -40.35 11.02
CA ARG A 19 -13.11 -39.97 12.23
C ARG A 19 -11.75 -40.66 12.24
N GLY A 20 -10.69 -39.93 12.61
CA GLY A 20 -9.38 -40.51 12.92
C GLY A 20 -8.53 -39.53 13.74
N ASN A 21 -8.44 -39.84 15.01
CA ASN A 21 -7.60 -39.23 16.03
C ASN A 21 -6.12 -39.61 15.82
N GLY A 22 -5.16 -38.72 15.99
CA GLY A 22 -3.74 -39.08 15.99
C GLY A 22 -2.83 -37.90 16.28
N ARG A 23 -2.32 -37.87 17.51
CA ARG A 23 -1.25 -37.00 18.05
C ARG A 23 0.08 -37.25 17.31
N THR A 24 0.90 -36.23 17.15
CA THR A 24 2.26 -36.01 17.70
C THR A 24 3.19 -35.31 16.72
N SER A 25 3.97 -34.43 17.31
CA SER A 25 5.36 -34.03 17.03
C SER A 25 5.67 -33.11 15.84
N GLY A 26 6.21 -32.00 16.27
CA GLY A 26 7.05 -30.99 15.72
C GLY A 26 7.90 -31.34 14.50
N ALA A 27 7.87 -30.44 13.53
CA ALA A 27 8.95 -30.31 12.58
C ALA A 27 9.08 -28.86 12.11
N ALA A 28 10.29 -28.40 12.18
CA ALA A 28 10.86 -27.13 11.83
C ALA A 28 10.34 -26.48 10.54
N ARG A 29 10.01 -25.19 10.65
CA ARG A 29 9.82 -24.28 9.52
C ARG A 29 11.18 -24.09 8.81
N GLY A 30 11.40 -24.80 7.72
CA GLY A 30 12.45 -24.54 6.76
C GLY A 30 12.22 -23.18 6.09
N LYS A 31 13.07 -22.21 6.40
CA LYS A 31 13.25 -20.99 5.61
C LYS A 31 13.73 -21.39 4.21
N ARG A 32 12.90 -21.29 3.19
CA ARG A 32 13.32 -21.34 1.80
C ARG A 32 14.10 -20.06 1.49
N GLY A 33 15.44 -20.19 1.47
CA GLY A 33 16.34 -19.13 1.04
C GLY A 33 16.09 -18.77 -0.43
N ARG A 34 16.02 -17.46 -0.72
CA ARG A 34 16.14 -16.92 -2.07
C ARG A 34 17.51 -17.29 -2.65
N PRO A 35 17.63 -17.59 -3.94
CA PRO A 35 18.90 -17.96 -4.53
C PRO A 35 19.86 -16.76 -4.52
N ARG A 36 21.06 -17.02 -4.01
CA ARG A 36 22.22 -16.14 -3.99
C ARG A 36 22.65 -15.80 -5.44
N ARG A 37 22.21 -14.68 -5.97
CA ARG A 37 22.80 -14.06 -7.16
C ARG A 37 23.94 -13.09 -6.81
N ASP A 38 24.02 -12.68 -5.56
CA ASP A 38 25.01 -11.68 -5.11
C ASP A 38 26.38 -12.29 -4.77
N ALA A 39 26.48 -13.61 -4.56
CA ALA A 39 27.75 -14.27 -4.28
C ALA A 39 28.65 -14.43 -5.53
N ALA A 40 28.06 -14.65 -6.70
CA ALA A 40 28.82 -14.82 -7.94
C ALA A 40 29.49 -13.52 -8.45
N ALA A 41 28.87 -12.37 -8.16
CA ALA A 41 29.46 -11.07 -8.51
C ALA A 41 30.60 -10.68 -7.56
N SER A 42 30.49 -11.02 -6.26
CA SER A 42 31.60 -10.80 -5.30
C SER A 42 32.78 -11.74 -5.52
N GLU A 43 32.54 -13.02 -5.85
CA GLU A 43 33.60 -13.97 -6.19
C GLU A 43 34.31 -13.60 -7.49
N ALA A 44 33.62 -13.07 -8.48
CA ALA A 44 34.24 -12.60 -9.72
C ALA A 44 35.18 -11.40 -9.50
N ILE A 45 34.81 -10.50 -8.58
CA ILE A 45 35.63 -9.33 -8.20
C ILE A 45 36.84 -9.77 -7.37
N GLU A 46 36.72 -10.73 -6.47
CA GLU A 46 37.84 -11.28 -5.69
C GLU A 46 38.78 -12.13 -6.54
N MET A 47 38.27 -12.91 -7.50
CA MET A 47 39.14 -13.65 -8.45
C MET A 47 39.91 -12.71 -9.37
N ALA A 48 39.33 -11.60 -9.81
CA ALA A 48 40.04 -10.59 -10.61
C ALA A 48 41.14 -9.91 -9.79
N ALA A 49 40.91 -9.62 -8.52
CA ALA A 49 41.90 -9.06 -7.61
C ALA A 49 43.04 -10.05 -7.27
N SER A 50 42.72 -11.34 -7.10
CA SER A 50 43.68 -12.39 -6.80
C SER A 50 44.60 -12.68 -7.98
N ASN A 51 44.09 -12.65 -9.22
CA ASN A 51 44.89 -12.84 -10.44
C ASN A 51 45.84 -11.65 -10.70
N ALA A 52 45.47 -10.44 -10.28
CA ALA A 52 46.34 -9.26 -10.38
C ALA A 52 47.57 -9.33 -9.42
N VAL A 53 47.40 -9.97 -8.26
CA VAL A 53 48.49 -10.16 -7.28
C VAL A 53 49.45 -11.26 -7.71
N THR A 54 48.95 -12.32 -8.37
CA THR A 54 49.81 -13.45 -8.84
C THR A 54 50.65 -13.08 -10.05
N ALA A 55 50.21 -12.14 -10.89
CA ALA A 55 50.98 -11.65 -12.03
C ALA A 55 52.19 -10.76 -11.64
N ARG A 56 52.20 -10.22 -10.38
CA ARG A 56 53.31 -9.40 -9.87
C ARG A 56 54.49 -10.20 -9.29
N SER A 57 54.35 -11.53 -9.08
CA SER A 57 55.39 -12.33 -8.44
C SER A 57 56.21 -13.21 -9.40
N SER A 58 55.91 -13.19 -10.70
CA SER A 58 56.59 -14.07 -11.66
C SER A 58 57.61 -13.38 -12.59
N SER A 59 57.96 -12.10 -12.35
CA SER A 59 58.88 -11.36 -13.22
C SER A 59 60.31 -11.14 -12.64
N ALA A 60 60.70 -11.94 -11.66
CA ALA A 60 62.07 -11.93 -11.17
C ALA A 60 62.61 -13.36 -11.14
N VAL A 61 63.20 -13.84 -12.23
CA VAL A 61 64.36 -14.74 -12.37
C VAL A 61 64.45 -15.23 -13.82
N GLY A 62 65.57 -15.02 -14.46
CA GLY A 62 65.92 -15.65 -15.73
C GLY A 62 66.68 -14.73 -16.66
N GLY A 63 67.95 -14.60 -16.39
CA GLY A 63 68.92 -13.96 -17.32
C GLY A 63 69.22 -14.85 -18.52
N GLY A 64 69.56 -14.20 -19.63
CA GLY A 64 70.33 -14.83 -20.71
C GLY A 64 69.58 -15.04 -22.03
N GLY A 65 69.86 -14.23 -23.04
CA GLY A 65 69.37 -14.45 -24.40
C GLY A 65 69.26 -13.14 -25.17
N ASP A 66 70.35 -12.81 -25.80
CA ASP A 66 70.50 -11.75 -26.78
C ASP A 66 69.42 -11.76 -27.85
N GLY A 67 68.70 -10.69 -27.92
CA GLY A 67 67.73 -10.36 -28.95
C GLY A 67 67.56 -8.86 -28.99
N GLY A 68 68.43 -8.16 -29.70
CA GLY A 68 68.55 -6.72 -29.84
C GLY A 68 67.32 -6.02 -30.39
N GLY A 69 66.28 -5.99 -29.59
CA GLY A 69 65.15 -5.09 -29.84
C GLY A 69 65.54 -3.65 -29.51
N THR A 70 65.43 -2.77 -30.51
CA THR A 70 65.73 -1.36 -30.37
C THR A 70 64.92 -0.76 -29.21
N THR A 71 65.47 0.31 -28.59
CA THR A 71 64.72 1.03 -27.53
C THR A 71 63.30 1.36 -27.95
N ARG A 72 63.09 1.55 -29.24
CA ARG A 72 61.76 1.76 -29.87
C ARG A 72 60.85 0.53 -29.75
N ASP A 73 61.38 -0.70 -30.02
CA ASP A 73 60.60 -1.92 -29.91
C ASP A 73 60.14 -2.22 -28.47
N ARG A 74 61.00 -1.91 -27.49
CA ARG A 74 60.59 -2.04 -26.05
C ARG A 74 59.47 -1.07 -25.67
N ARG A 75 59.48 0.18 -26.15
CA ARG A 75 58.44 1.18 -25.93
C ARG A 75 57.11 0.77 -26.59
N LEU A 76 57.12 0.28 -27.82
CA LEU A 76 55.95 -0.21 -28.52
C LEU A 76 55.33 -1.43 -27.80
N ARG A 77 56.14 -2.34 -27.26
CA ARG A 77 55.64 -3.48 -26.46
C ARG A 77 55.00 -3.03 -25.16
N ARG A 78 55.57 -2.00 -24.48
CA ARG A 78 54.93 -1.40 -23.29
C ARG A 78 53.61 -0.73 -23.64
N LEU A 79 53.54 0.05 -24.71
CA LEU A 79 52.31 0.65 -25.19
C LEU A 79 51.25 -0.43 -25.52
N LEU A 80 51.64 -1.49 -26.23
CA LEU A 80 50.75 -2.60 -26.53
C LEU A 80 50.25 -3.32 -25.26
N ALA A 81 51.14 -3.52 -24.27
CA ALA A 81 50.75 -4.10 -22.99
C ALA A 81 49.76 -3.19 -22.22
N GLY A 82 50.01 -1.87 -22.22
CA GLY A 82 49.08 -0.90 -21.65
C GLY A 82 47.71 -0.88 -22.34
N LEU A 83 47.67 -0.89 -23.68
CA LEU A 83 46.42 -0.97 -24.44
C LEU A 83 45.65 -2.26 -24.18
N ARG A 84 46.34 -3.39 -24.03
CA ARG A 84 45.71 -4.67 -23.65
C ARG A 84 45.13 -4.64 -22.22
N ALA A 85 45.80 -3.96 -21.30
CA ALA A 85 45.31 -3.78 -19.95
C ALA A 85 44.04 -2.90 -19.95
N LEU A 86 44.02 -1.79 -20.71
CA LEU A 86 42.83 -0.99 -20.92
C LEU A 86 41.68 -1.79 -21.53
N ASP A 87 41.95 -2.59 -22.55
CA ASP A 87 40.97 -3.48 -23.20
C ASP A 87 40.40 -4.51 -22.21
N ALA A 88 41.26 -4.99 -21.30
CA ALA A 88 40.84 -5.88 -20.20
C ALA A 88 40.14 -5.16 -19.03
N GLY A 89 39.96 -3.83 -19.08
CA GLY A 89 39.32 -3.04 -18.03
C GLY A 89 40.24 -2.64 -16.87
N ASP A 90 41.57 -2.85 -16.98
CA ASP A 90 42.51 -2.34 -15.97
C ASP A 90 42.94 -0.91 -16.31
N PHE A 91 42.24 0.04 -15.68
CA PHE A 91 42.49 1.47 -15.83
C PHE A 91 43.57 2.00 -14.86
N SER A 92 44.19 1.13 -14.07
CA SER A 92 45.25 1.52 -13.14
C SER A 92 46.61 1.65 -13.82
N VAL A 93 46.79 1.04 -14.99
CA VAL A 93 48.05 1.05 -15.77
C VAL A 93 48.38 2.47 -16.21
N ARG A 94 49.68 2.82 -16.09
CA ARG A 94 50.26 4.09 -16.56
C ARG A 94 51.47 3.83 -17.40
N LEU A 95 51.64 4.65 -18.44
CA LEU A 95 52.83 4.66 -19.29
C LEU A 95 53.77 5.79 -18.84
N ASP A 96 55.07 5.48 -18.81
CA ASP A 96 56.06 6.48 -18.51
C ASP A 96 56.27 7.44 -19.71
N SER A 97 56.35 8.72 -19.43
CA SER A 97 56.62 9.74 -20.46
C SER A 97 58.11 9.79 -20.87
N ASP A 98 58.84 8.66 -20.80
CA ASP A 98 60.24 8.52 -21.12
C ASP A 98 60.44 8.27 -22.63
N GLY A 99 60.54 9.32 -23.42
CA GLY A 99 60.68 9.10 -24.85
C GLY A 99 61.07 10.34 -25.64
N ASP A 100 60.96 10.19 -26.95
CA ASP A 100 60.91 11.34 -27.82
C ASP A 100 59.55 12.07 -27.62
N ALA A 101 59.42 13.29 -28.13
CA ALA A 101 58.26 14.12 -27.95
C ALA A 101 56.93 13.41 -28.30
N LEU A 102 56.93 12.60 -29.38
CA LEU A 102 55.73 11.86 -29.82
C LEU A 102 55.35 10.75 -28.84
N MET A 103 56.30 9.98 -28.32
CA MET A 103 56.05 8.94 -27.34
C MET A 103 55.58 9.47 -25.99
N SER A 104 56.11 10.63 -25.56
CA SER A 104 55.65 11.32 -24.37
C SER A 104 54.19 11.77 -24.54
N GLU A 105 53.84 12.37 -25.68
CA GLU A 105 52.45 12.78 -25.99
C GLU A 105 51.49 11.59 -26.02
N ILE A 106 51.90 10.45 -26.63
CA ILE A 106 51.11 9.21 -26.63
C ILE A 106 50.89 8.72 -25.19
N ALA A 107 51.93 8.70 -24.34
CA ALA A 107 51.82 8.30 -22.95
C ALA A 107 50.86 9.21 -22.14
N ASP A 108 50.96 10.52 -22.35
CA ASP A 108 50.08 11.49 -21.67
C ASP A 108 48.61 11.33 -22.08
N ILE A 109 48.35 11.16 -23.39
CA ILE A 109 46.99 10.89 -23.89
C ILE A 109 46.47 9.56 -23.34
N PHE A 110 47.27 8.48 -23.39
CA PHE A 110 46.91 7.18 -22.82
C PHE A 110 46.56 7.28 -21.34
N ASN A 111 47.42 7.93 -20.54
CA ASN A 111 47.23 8.12 -19.12
C ASN A 111 45.98 8.98 -18.81
N SER A 112 45.69 9.97 -19.65
CA SER A 112 44.48 10.78 -19.56
C SER A 112 43.21 9.95 -19.80
N VAL A 113 43.20 9.10 -20.84
CA VAL A 113 42.08 8.20 -21.15
C VAL A 113 41.90 7.19 -20.03
N ALA A 114 42.96 6.51 -19.58
CA ALA A 114 42.91 5.56 -18.48
C ALA A 114 42.34 6.20 -17.19
N THR A 115 42.77 7.42 -16.87
CA THR A 115 42.29 8.16 -15.69
C THR A 115 40.80 8.48 -15.79
N LYS A 116 40.32 8.95 -16.95
CA LYS A 116 38.89 9.27 -17.16
C LYS A 116 38.02 8.01 -17.08
N GLN A 117 38.44 6.89 -17.68
CA GLN A 117 37.72 5.62 -17.58
C GLN A 117 37.66 5.11 -16.14
N GLY A 118 38.80 5.12 -15.43
CA GLY A 118 38.86 4.69 -14.04
C GLY A 118 37.88 5.53 -13.15
N ARG A 119 37.94 6.86 -13.28
CA ARG A 119 37.03 7.74 -12.54
C ARG A 119 35.53 7.51 -12.86
N LEU A 120 35.21 7.29 -14.14
CA LEU A 120 33.85 7.00 -14.54
C LEU A 120 33.37 5.68 -13.91
N ALA A 121 34.22 4.63 -13.95
CA ALA A 121 33.88 3.35 -13.34
C ALA A 121 33.72 3.44 -11.80
N GLU A 122 34.59 4.18 -11.12
CA GLU A 122 34.50 4.45 -9.69
C GLU A 122 33.22 5.22 -9.33
N GLU A 123 32.90 6.27 -10.10
CA GLU A 123 31.68 7.08 -9.86
C GLU A 123 30.39 6.30 -10.13
N LEU A 124 30.37 5.45 -11.17
CA LEU A 124 29.22 4.56 -11.40
C LEU A 124 28.99 3.62 -10.22
N ASN A 125 30.05 3.01 -9.69
CA ASN A 125 29.96 2.13 -8.51
C ASN A 125 29.56 2.90 -7.26
N ARG A 126 30.14 4.09 -7.01
CA ARG A 126 29.81 4.93 -5.88
C ARG A 126 28.33 5.31 -5.90
N VAL A 127 27.84 5.80 -7.04
CA VAL A 127 26.45 6.23 -7.18
C VAL A 127 25.49 5.03 -7.11
N ALA A 128 25.84 3.89 -7.70
CA ALA A 128 25.03 2.68 -7.60
C ALA A 128 24.88 2.20 -6.15
N LEU A 129 25.88 2.39 -5.31
CA LEU A 129 25.81 2.10 -3.87
C LEU A 129 25.03 3.17 -3.13
N SER A 130 25.40 4.46 -3.28
CA SER A 130 24.81 5.54 -2.50
C SER A 130 23.34 5.78 -2.84
N VAL A 131 22.98 5.84 -4.11
CA VAL A 131 21.60 6.05 -4.54
C VAL A 131 20.79 4.75 -4.50
N GLY A 132 21.36 3.66 -5.06
CA GLY A 132 20.62 2.42 -5.25
C GLY A 132 20.44 1.58 -3.97
N ARG A 133 21.44 1.54 -3.07
CA ARG A 133 21.40 0.71 -1.85
C ARG A 133 21.20 1.53 -0.58
N GLU A 134 21.88 2.67 -0.46
CA GLU A 134 21.81 3.51 0.74
C GLU A 134 20.65 4.53 0.70
N GLY A 135 19.99 4.67 -0.46
CA GLY A 135 18.85 5.58 -0.61
C GLY A 135 19.21 7.06 -0.56
N LYS A 136 20.48 7.42 -0.79
CA LYS A 136 20.93 8.82 -0.84
C LYS A 136 20.53 9.47 -2.15
N MET A 137 19.26 9.79 -2.30
CA MET A 137 18.63 10.23 -3.55
C MET A 137 19.19 11.53 -4.14
N ARG A 138 19.98 12.31 -3.37
CA ARG A 138 20.56 13.57 -3.79
C ARG A 138 21.97 13.43 -4.40
N ASP A 139 22.60 12.27 -4.24
CA ASP A 139 23.93 12.04 -4.76
C ASP A 139 23.91 12.05 -6.30
N ARG A 140 24.98 12.60 -6.88
CA ARG A 140 25.19 12.70 -8.32
C ARG A 140 26.60 12.25 -8.66
N ALA A 141 26.78 11.72 -9.87
CA ALA A 141 28.08 11.38 -10.40
C ALA A 141 28.85 12.62 -10.85
N THR A 142 30.17 12.61 -10.65
CA THR A 142 31.07 13.62 -11.16
C THR A 142 32.44 13.03 -11.43
N ILE A 143 33.00 13.32 -12.60
CA ILE A 143 34.35 12.84 -12.99
C ILE A 143 35.39 13.97 -13.08
N GLY A 144 35.05 15.16 -12.61
CA GLY A 144 35.88 16.36 -12.72
C GLY A 144 35.84 16.97 -14.12
N PRO A 145 36.83 17.75 -14.50
CA PRO A 145 36.88 18.39 -15.82
C PRO A 145 36.96 17.34 -16.94
N ALA A 146 35.87 17.20 -17.68
CA ALA A 146 35.77 16.31 -18.82
C ALA A 146 34.88 16.98 -19.89
N GLY A 147 35.23 16.77 -21.16
CA GLY A 147 34.50 17.28 -22.29
C GLY A 147 33.96 16.16 -23.18
N GLY A 148 33.16 16.53 -24.17
CA GLY A 148 32.62 15.59 -25.17
C GLY A 148 31.73 14.49 -24.56
N LEU A 149 31.85 13.27 -25.06
CA LEU A 149 31.03 12.14 -24.61
C LEU A 149 31.23 11.74 -23.15
N TRP A 150 32.38 12.07 -22.54
CA TRP A 150 32.60 11.81 -21.11
C TRP A 150 31.66 12.61 -20.22
N ALA A 151 31.55 13.93 -20.49
CA ALA A 151 30.57 14.77 -19.80
C ALA A 151 29.16 14.29 -20.09
N GLY A 152 28.83 14.03 -21.37
CA GLY A 152 27.53 13.54 -21.78
C GLY A 152 27.11 12.23 -21.09
N SER A 153 28.04 11.32 -20.81
CA SER A 153 27.75 10.07 -20.07
C SER A 153 27.39 10.33 -18.63
N VAL A 154 28.08 11.26 -17.97
CA VAL A 154 27.77 11.65 -16.59
C VAL A 154 26.45 12.40 -16.52
N ASP A 155 26.17 13.30 -17.46
CA ASP A 155 24.91 14.03 -17.56
C ASP A 155 23.74 13.07 -17.79
N ALA A 156 23.88 12.10 -18.69
CA ALA A 156 22.89 11.06 -18.93
C ALA A 156 22.60 10.21 -17.68
N LEU A 157 23.66 9.83 -16.93
CA LEU A 157 23.51 9.12 -15.67
C LEU A 157 22.77 9.98 -14.63
N ASN A 158 23.15 11.23 -14.48
CA ASN A 158 22.51 12.14 -13.53
C ASN A 158 21.05 12.45 -13.90
N SER A 159 20.74 12.54 -15.20
CA SER A 159 19.36 12.65 -15.68
C SER A 159 18.55 11.39 -15.33
N LEU A 160 19.12 10.19 -15.59
CA LEU A 160 18.47 8.92 -15.22
C LEU A 160 18.16 8.86 -13.71
N ILE A 161 19.10 9.28 -12.86
CA ILE A 161 18.89 9.34 -11.42
C ILE A 161 17.74 10.28 -11.07
N THR A 162 17.69 11.45 -11.69
CA THR A 162 16.64 12.45 -11.48
C THR A 162 15.28 11.89 -11.89
N ASP A 163 15.19 11.28 -13.08
CA ASP A 163 13.96 10.71 -13.63
C ASP A 163 13.40 9.54 -12.79
N LEU A 164 14.25 8.84 -12.05
CA LEU A 164 13.85 7.79 -11.13
C LEU A 164 13.49 8.33 -9.74
N VAL A 165 14.26 9.30 -9.24
CA VAL A 165 14.11 9.82 -7.87
C VAL A 165 12.91 10.73 -7.73
N GLN A 166 12.65 11.59 -8.72
CA GLN A 166 11.60 12.60 -8.62
C GLN A 166 10.20 11.98 -8.48
N PRO A 167 9.75 11.04 -9.34
CA PRO A 167 8.45 10.40 -9.18
C PRO A 167 8.33 9.59 -7.89
N THR A 168 9.40 8.91 -7.47
CA THR A 168 9.39 8.12 -6.23
C THR A 168 9.27 9.01 -4.99
N SER A 169 9.91 10.17 -4.99
CA SER A 169 9.82 11.15 -3.91
C SER A 169 8.41 11.77 -3.83
N GLU A 170 7.78 12.04 -4.97
CA GLU A 170 6.41 12.53 -5.03
C GLU A 170 5.41 11.50 -4.47
N VAL A 171 5.54 10.24 -4.84
CA VAL A 171 4.73 9.15 -4.27
C VAL A 171 4.94 9.05 -2.76
N ALA A 172 6.18 9.11 -2.29
CA ALA A 172 6.49 9.09 -0.86
C ALA A 172 5.89 10.28 -0.10
N ARG A 173 5.93 11.49 -0.70
CA ARG A 173 5.30 12.69 -0.15
C ARG A 173 3.80 12.50 0.06
N VAL A 174 3.10 12.00 -0.94
CA VAL A 174 1.65 11.79 -0.87
C VAL A 174 1.29 10.69 0.13
N ILE A 175 2.03 9.57 0.15
CA ILE A 175 1.82 8.51 1.15
C ILE A 175 2.00 9.04 2.57
N LYS A 176 3.00 9.90 2.79
CA LYS A 176 3.21 10.55 4.08
C LYS A 176 2.02 11.44 4.45
N ALA A 177 1.54 12.28 3.53
CA ALA A 177 0.37 13.13 3.74
C ALA A 177 -0.88 12.30 4.14
N VAL A 178 -1.12 11.21 3.42
CA VAL A 178 -2.22 10.26 3.75
C VAL A 178 -2.05 9.67 5.15
N ALA A 179 -0.84 9.30 5.54
CA ALA A 179 -0.55 8.78 6.89
C ALA A 179 -0.79 9.83 7.99
N GLU A 180 -0.64 11.10 7.68
CA GLU A 180 -0.92 12.25 8.55
C GLU A 180 -2.40 12.69 8.50
N GLY A 181 -3.23 12.03 7.67
CA GLY A 181 -4.65 12.32 7.51
C GLY A 181 -4.96 13.43 6.48
N ASP A 182 -3.96 13.95 5.78
CA ASP A 182 -4.17 14.89 4.68
C ASP A 182 -4.46 14.14 3.37
N LEU A 183 -5.73 14.07 3.03
CA LEU A 183 -6.24 13.44 1.81
C LEU A 183 -6.42 14.44 0.65
N SER A 184 -5.90 15.65 0.78
CA SER A 184 -5.96 16.67 -0.29
C SER A 184 -4.81 16.55 -1.28
N GLN A 185 -3.72 15.87 -0.89
CA GLN A 185 -2.51 15.77 -1.67
C GLN A 185 -2.61 14.70 -2.74
N LYS A 186 -2.09 15.01 -3.92
CA LYS A 186 -1.98 14.08 -5.06
C LYS A 186 -0.57 14.02 -5.60
N VAL A 187 -0.24 12.90 -6.22
CA VAL A 187 0.99 12.73 -6.98
C VAL A 187 0.87 13.56 -8.25
N GLU A 188 1.83 14.43 -8.48
CA GLU A 188 1.93 15.17 -9.74
C GLU A 188 2.35 14.22 -10.86
N LEU A 189 1.48 14.11 -11.88
CA LEU A 189 1.72 13.27 -13.07
C LEU A 189 2.32 14.07 -14.25
N GLU A 190 2.63 15.33 -14.01
CA GLU A 190 3.33 16.21 -14.94
C GLU A 190 4.49 16.87 -14.21
N ILE A 191 5.71 16.65 -14.68
CA ILE A 191 6.94 17.13 -14.09
C ILE A 191 7.66 17.96 -15.14
N GLU A 192 7.96 19.23 -14.84
CA GLU A 192 8.62 20.17 -15.77
C GLU A 192 7.94 20.26 -17.16
N GLY A 193 6.61 20.20 -17.20
CA GLY A 193 5.84 20.28 -18.45
C GLY A 193 5.85 18.98 -19.26
N LYS A 194 6.34 17.88 -18.70
CA LYS A 194 6.33 16.54 -19.31
C LYS A 194 5.46 15.59 -18.49
N THR A 195 4.54 14.93 -19.15
CA THR A 195 3.72 13.88 -18.52
C THR A 195 4.61 12.69 -18.15
N VAL A 196 4.55 12.26 -16.90
CA VAL A 196 5.17 11.03 -16.42
C VAL A 196 4.61 9.85 -17.22
N GLN A 197 5.47 8.91 -17.63
CA GLN A 197 5.07 7.80 -18.49
C GLN A 197 5.34 6.44 -17.84
N GLY A 198 4.83 5.38 -18.48
CA GLY A 198 5.09 4.00 -18.10
C GLY A 198 4.66 3.65 -16.68
N GLU A 199 5.50 2.92 -15.96
CA GLU A 199 5.20 2.42 -14.61
C GLU A 199 5.02 3.54 -13.59
N PHE A 200 5.73 4.65 -13.69
CA PHE A 200 5.58 5.78 -12.78
C PHE A 200 4.21 6.45 -12.92
N PHE A 201 3.71 6.60 -14.15
CA PHE A 201 2.35 7.07 -14.39
C PHE A 201 1.32 6.13 -13.78
N ARG A 202 1.50 4.81 -13.96
CA ARG A 202 0.60 3.79 -13.40
C ARG A 202 0.58 3.83 -11.86
N ILE A 203 1.75 3.94 -11.24
CA ILE A 203 1.88 4.04 -9.78
C ILE A 203 1.21 5.32 -9.27
N GLY A 204 1.57 6.48 -9.83
CA GLY A 204 1.02 7.77 -9.43
C GLY A 204 -0.50 7.85 -9.60
N SER A 205 -1.02 7.37 -10.75
CA SER A 205 -2.47 7.30 -11.00
C SER A 205 -3.18 6.36 -10.02
N THR A 206 -2.55 5.25 -9.64
CA THR A 206 -3.11 4.30 -8.66
C THR A 206 -3.14 4.92 -7.27
N VAL A 207 -2.07 5.62 -6.86
CA VAL A 207 -2.03 6.36 -5.58
C VAL A 207 -3.08 7.47 -5.56
N ASN A 208 -3.21 8.26 -6.64
CA ASN A 208 -4.21 9.31 -6.73
C ASN A 208 -5.64 8.75 -6.59
N ARG A 209 -5.93 7.66 -7.27
CA ARG A 209 -7.23 6.98 -7.13
C ARG A 209 -7.48 6.47 -5.71
N MET A 210 -6.46 5.93 -5.05
CA MET A 210 -6.56 5.51 -3.65
C MET A 210 -6.88 6.70 -2.73
N VAL A 211 -6.20 7.83 -2.92
CA VAL A 211 -6.46 9.06 -2.16
C VAL A 211 -7.89 9.56 -2.40
N ASP A 212 -8.35 9.57 -3.66
CA ASP A 212 -9.73 9.97 -3.99
C ASP A 212 -10.78 9.09 -3.30
N GLN A 213 -10.57 7.77 -3.29
CA GLN A 213 -11.47 6.83 -2.62
C GLN A 213 -11.48 7.02 -1.09
N LEU A 214 -10.31 7.22 -0.49
CA LEU A 214 -10.17 7.52 0.94
C LEU A 214 -10.89 8.82 1.31
N ASN A 215 -10.68 9.88 0.53
CA ASN A 215 -11.30 11.18 0.75
C ASN A 215 -12.83 11.13 0.61
N ALA A 216 -13.32 10.48 -0.43
CA ALA A 216 -14.76 10.27 -0.65
C ALA A 216 -15.38 9.48 0.52
N PHE A 217 -14.75 8.39 0.95
CA PHE A 217 -15.20 7.59 2.08
C PHE A 217 -15.22 8.41 3.38
N ALA A 218 -14.12 9.07 3.72
CA ALA A 218 -14.02 9.89 4.93
C ALA A 218 -15.07 11.01 4.95
N SER A 219 -15.28 11.68 3.82
CA SER A 219 -16.26 12.75 3.67
C SER A 219 -17.71 12.24 3.87
N GLU A 220 -18.05 11.12 3.24
CA GLU A 220 -19.38 10.53 3.32
C GLU A 220 -19.68 9.98 4.72
N VAL A 221 -18.73 9.29 5.35
CA VAL A 221 -18.90 8.80 6.73
C VAL A 221 -19.04 9.96 7.70
N THR A 222 -18.23 11.02 7.55
CA THR A 222 -18.34 12.22 8.38
C THR A 222 -19.68 12.93 8.18
N ARG A 223 -20.18 13.01 6.95
CA ARG A 223 -21.49 13.57 6.64
C ARG A 223 -22.62 12.79 7.33
N VAL A 224 -22.63 11.46 7.16
CA VAL A 224 -23.66 10.59 7.77
C VAL A 224 -23.59 10.66 9.30
N ALA A 225 -22.39 10.64 9.87
CA ALA A 225 -22.21 10.76 11.32
C ALA A 225 -22.73 12.09 11.88
N ARG A 226 -22.52 13.20 11.15
CA ARG A 226 -23.05 14.52 11.52
C ARG A 226 -24.56 14.58 11.38
N GLU A 227 -25.10 14.16 10.25
CA GLU A 227 -26.54 14.15 10.00
C GLU A 227 -27.30 13.35 11.07
N VAL A 228 -26.84 12.12 11.31
CA VAL A 228 -27.51 11.21 12.26
C VAL A 228 -27.18 11.57 13.71
N GLY A 229 -25.91 11.79 14.02
CA GLY A 229 -25.44 11.94 15.42
C GLY A 229 -25.56 13.35 15.98
N THR A 230 -25.47 14.40 15.16
CA THR A 230 -25.47 15.79 15.62
C THR A 230 -26.74 16.53 15.23
N GLU A 231 -27.21 16.33 14.00
CA GLU A 231 -28.38 17.06 13.49
C GLU A 231 -29.69 16.30 13.70
N GLY A 232 -29.64 15.04 14.14
CA GLY A 232 -30.83 14.20 14.36
C GLY A 232 -31.58 13.86 13.06
N ARG A 233 -30.93 14.04 11.89
CA ARG A 233 -31.53 13.73 10.59
C ARG A 233 -31.33 12.26 10.27
N LEU A 234 -32.38 11.49 10.54
CA LEU A 234 -32.37 10.05 10.33
C LEU A 234 -32.63 9.68 8.87
N GLY A 235 -31.88 8.68 8.36
CA GLY A 235 -32.04 8.10 7.01
C GLY A 235 -30.96 8.48 6.02
N GLY A 236 -29.94 9.24 6.43
CA GLY A 236 -28.74 9.49 5.61
C GLY A 236 -27.96 8.20 5.34
N GLN A 237 -27.48 8.04 4.12
CA GLN A 237 -26.61 6.93 3.69
C GLN A 237 -25.36 7.45 3.02
N ALA A 238 -24.22 6.81 3.26
CA ALA A 238 -22.99 7.09 2.58
C ALA A 238 -23.04 6.56 1.13
N ASN A 239 -22.65 7.38 0.17
CA ASN A 239 -22.57 7.00 -1.24
C ASN A 239 -21.16 7.23 -1.77
N VAL A 240 -20.34 6.19 -1.76
CA VAL A 240 -18.96 6.24 -2.26
C VAL A 240 -18.90 5.52 -3.60
N GLN A 241 -18.65 6.27 -4.67
CA GLN A 241 -18.57 5.72 -6.01
C GLN A 241 -17.24 5.00 -6.26
N GLY A 242 -17.27 3.94 -7.07
CA GLY A 242 -16.06 3.25 -7.54
C GLY A 242 -15.35 2.39 -6.49
N VAL A 243 -15.95 2.17 -5.31
CA VAL A 243 -15.39 1.30 -4.28
C VAL A 243 -15.73 -0.16 -4.50
N SER A 244 -14.80 -1.06 -4.15
CA SER A 244 -14.93 -2.50 -4.21
C SER A 244 -14.21 -3.16 -3.04
N GLY A 245 -14.50 -4.46 -2.79
CA GLY A 245 -13.88 -5.20 -1.69
C GLY A 245 -14.13 -4.54 -0.34
N THR A 246 -13.16 -4.51 0.52
CA THR A 246 -13.27 -4.00 1.90
C THR A 246 -13.83 -2.58 2.02
N TRP A 247 -13.57 -1.71 1.05
CA TRP A 247 -14.13 -0.34 1.05
C TRP A 247 -15.64 -0.33 0.87
N ARG A 248 -16.16 -1.21 0.00
CA ARG A 248 -17.60 -1.41 -0.15
C ARG A 248 -18.20 -1.98 1.13
N ASP A 249 -17.58 -3.02 1.71
CA ASP A 249 -18.06 -3.66 2.93
C ASP A 249 -18.14 -2.67 4.10
N LEU A 250 -17.16 -1.74 4.22
CA LEU A 250 -17.18 -0.67 5.20
C LEU A 250 -18.33 0.32 4.95
N THR A 251 -18.53 0.74 3.70
CA THR A 251 -19.65 1.63 3.32
C THR A 251 -20.99 0.98 3.63
N ASP A 252 -21.17 -0.28 3.28
CA ASP A 252 -22.38 -1.04 3.54
C ASP A 252 -22.61 -1.23 5.04
N SER A 253 -21.56 -1.42 5.82
CA SER A 253 -21.63 -1.52 7.30
C SER A 253 -22.08 -0.19 7.92
N VAL A 254 -21.55 0.94 7.47
CA VAL A 254 -21.99 2.28 7.91
C VAL A 254 -23.45 2.51 7.55
N ASN A 255 -23.86 2.17 6.33
CA ASN A 255 -25.23 2.31 5.86
C ASN A 255 -26.20 1.40 6.63
N GLY A 256 -25.77 0.16 6.92
CA GLY A 256 -26.53 -0.77 7.76
C GLY A 256 -26.74 -0.22 9.17
N MET A 257 -25.70 0.32 9.80
CA MET A 257 -25.78 0.97 11.11
C MET A 257 -26.75 2.15 11.09
N ALA A 258 -26.62 3.07 10.12
CA ALA A 258 -27.48 4.24 9.99
C ALA A 258 -28.95 3.86 9.75
N SER A 259 -29.20 2.85 8.91
CA SER A 259 -30.54 2.33 8.62
C SER A 259 -31.19 1.68 9.85
N ASN A 260 -30.44 0.84 10.58
CA ASN A 260 -30.91 0.18 11.79
C ASN A 260 -31.29 1.20 12.85
N LEU A 261 -30.40 2.17 13.11
CA LEU A 261 -30.69 3.24 14.08
C LEU A 261 -31.90 4.06 13.66
N THR A 262 -31.99 4.42 12.37
CA THR A 262 -33.15 5.14 11.82
C THR A 262 -34.47 4.42 12.07
N ASN A 263 -34.53 3.13 11.75
CA ASN A 263 -35.72 2.31 11.88
C ASN A 263 -36.14 2.17 13.36
N GLN A 264 -35.17 1.94 14.24
CA GLN A 264 -35.41 1.81 15.68
C GLN A 264 -35.95 3.11 16.28
N VAL A 265 -35.28 4.24 16.04
CA VAL A 265 -35.71 5.54 16.60
C VAL A 265 -37.07 5.99 16.05
N ARG A 266 -37.29 5.84 14.73
CA ARG A 266 -38.63 6.18 14.16
C ARG A 266 -39.71 5.31 14.72
N ASN A 267 -39.52 3.99 14.87
CA ASN A 267 -40.51 3.11 15.43
C ASN A 267 -40.80 3.44 16.90
N ILE A 268 -39.80 3.82 17.70
CA ILE A 268 -39.98 4.32 19.06
C ILE A 268 -40.81 5.63 19.05
N ALA A 269 -40.46 6.58 18.17
CA ALA A 269 -41.15 7.85 18.05
C ALA A 269 -42.62 7.68 17.64
N ASP A 270 -42.89 6.77 16.69
CA ASP A 270 -44.26 6.47 16.22
C ASP A 270 -45.12 5.89 17.35
N VAL A 271 -44.60 4.93 18.13
CA VAL A 271 -45.31 4.31 19.26
C VAL A 271 -45.51 5.31 20.37
N THR A 272 -44.50 6.08 20.77
CA THR A 272 -44.65 7.11 21.83
C THR A 272 -45.61 8.21 21.41
N THR A 273 -45.63 8.61 20.13
CA THR A 273 -46.63 9.57 19.60
C THR A 273 -48.05 8.98 19.61
N ALA A 274 -48.20 7.70 19.26
CA ALA A 274 -49.50 7.01 19.35
C ALA A 274 -50.03 6.97 20.79
N VAL A 275 -49.17 6.59 21.74
CA VAL A 275 -49.50 6.59 23.19
C VAL A 275 -49.94 7.99 23.66
N ALA A 276 -49.22 9.05 23.27
CA ALA A 276 -49.54 10.41 23.61
C ALA A 276 -50.91 10.86 23.04
N LYS A 277 -51.36 10.25 21.94
CA LYS A 277 -52.68 10.48 21.34
C LYS A 277 -53.76 9.55 21.87
N GLY A 278 -53.45 8.68 22.85
CA GLY A 278 -54.38 7.71 23.43
C GLY A 278 -54.54 6.39 22.65
N ASP A 279 -53.75 6.18 21.59
CA ASP A 279 -53.70 4.91 20.87
C ASP A 279 -52.70 3.94 21.55
N LEU A 280 -53.23 3.09 22.42
CA LEU A 280 -52.48 2.09 23.18
C LEU A 280 -52.40 0.74 22.45
N SER A 281 -52.77 0.67 21.18
CA SER A 281 -52.70 -0.55 20.38
C SER A 281 -51.36 -0.76 19.73
N LYS A 282 -50.52 0.29 19.62
CA LYS A 282 -49.25 0.28 18.92
C LYS A 282 -48.16 -0.21 19.84
N LYS A 283 -47.25 -1.00 19.27
CA LYS A 283 -46.02 -1.49 19.93
C LYS A 283 -44.79 -1.31 19.06
N ILE A 284 -43.63 -1.25 19.70
CA ILE A 284 -42.35 -1.25 19.02
C ILE A 284 -42.10 -2.64 18.46
N THR A 285 -42.05 -2.76 17.14
CA THR A 285 -41.83 -4.03 16.41
C THR A 285 -40.44 -4.12 15.79
N ALA A 286 -39.75 -2.99 15.61
CA ALA A 286 -38.41 -2.94 15.03
C ALA A 286 -37.48 -3.93 15.73
N GLU A 287 -36.63 -4.61 14.95
CA GLU A 287 -35.57 -5.45 15.51
C GLU A 287 -34.59 -4.59 16.30
N ALA A 288 -34.24 -5.02 17.48
CA ALA A 288 -33.32 -4.34 18.37
C ALA A 288 -32.48 -5.35 19.14
N LYS A 289 -31.25 -4.95 19.53
CA LYS A 289 -30.34 -5.73 20.35
C LYS A 289 -29.76 -4.85 21.46
N GLY A 290 -29.21 -5.49 22.51
CA GLY A 290 -28.58 -4.78 23.62
C GLY A 290 -29.54 -3.80 24.32
N GLU A 291 -29.07 -2.64 24.68
CA GLU A 291 -29.81 -1.61 25.42
C GLU A 291 -31.07 -1.11 24.69
N ILE A 292 -31.05 -1.07 23.37
CA ILE A 292 -32.23 -0.70 22.57
C ILE A 292 -33.36 -1.76 22.68
N LEU A 293 -32.98 -3.03 22.82
CA LEU A 293 -33.96 -4.09 23.08
C LEU A 293 -34.59 -3.94 24.46
N GLU A 294 -33.83 -3.58 25.48
CA GLU A 294 -34.31 -3.32 26.81
C GLU A 294 -35.31 -2.12 26.81
N LEU A 295 -34.92 -1.03 26.12
CA LEU A 295 -35.80 0.13 25.92
C LEU A 295 -37.09 -0.27 25.20
N LYS A 296 -37.03 -1.04 24.13
CA LYS A 296 -38.18 -1.59 23.41
C LYS A 296 -39.10 -2.35 24.35
N ASN A 297 -38.56 -3.28 25.15
CA ASN A 297 -39.35 -4.10 26.07
C ASN A 297 -39.98 -3.24 27.16
N THR A 298 -39.28 -2.29 27.72
CA THR A 298 -39.75 -1.36 28.74
C THR A 298 -40.93 -0.53 28.20
N ILE A 299 -40.78 0.07 27.01
CA ILE A 299 -41.88 0.85 26.39
C ILE A 299 -43.09 -0.05 26.09
N ASN A 300 -42.88 -1.23 25.53
CA ASN A 300 -43.96 -2.15 25.23
C ASN A 300 -44.70 -2.60 26.51
N THR A 301 -43.99 -2.86 27.60
CA THR A 301 -44.57 -3.16 28.92
C THR A 301 -45.38 -1.99 29.46
N MET A 302 -44.85 -0.76 29.35
CA MET A 302 -45.58 0.46 29.74
C MET A 302 -46.89 0.61 28.94
N VAL A 303 -46.84 0.38 27.62
CA VAL A 303 -48.08 0.44 26.78
C VAL A 303 -49.07 -0.61 27.21
N ASP A 304 -48.63 -1.84 27.54
CA ASP A 304 -49.55 -2.90 28.04
C ASP A 304 -50.19 -2.53 29.36
N GLN A 305 -49.43 -1.96 30.30
CA GLN A 305 -49.94 -1.50 31.60
C GLN A 305 -50.96 -0.37 31.44
N LEU A 306 -50.66 0.63 30.60
CA LEU A 306 -51.61 1.73 30.30
C LEU A 306 -52.87 1.22 29.63
N SER A 307 -52.78 0.28 28.71
CA SER A 307 -53.93 -0.34 28.03
C SER A 307 -54.80 -1.11 29.02
N SER A 308 -54.21 -1.91 29.90
CA SER A 308 -54.90 -2.64 30.95
C SER A 308 -55.62 -1.68 31.94
N PHE A 309 -54.91 -0.62 32.36
CA PHE A 309 -55.50 0.39 33.22
C PHE A 309 -56.71 1.09 32.56
N ALA A 310 -56.58 1.54 31.32
CA ALA A 310 -57.66 2.18 30.58
C ALA A 310 -58.89 1.26 30.41
N ALA A 311 -58.62 -0.03 30.14
CA ALA A 311 -59.71 -1.03 30.05
C ALA A 311 -60.46 -1.22 31.38
N GLU A 312 -59.70 -1.34 32.49
CA GLU A 312 -60.28 -1.51 33.82
C GLU A 312 -61.07 -0.26 34.28
N VAL A 313 -60.53 0.94 34.08
CA VAL A 313 -61.27 2.20 34.38
C VAL A 313 -62.51 2.27 33.54
N THR A 314 -62.51 1.94 32.27
CA THR A 314 -63.65 1.93 31.37
C THR A 314 -64.72 0.90 31.84
N ARG A 315 -64.24 -0.30 32.26
CA ARG A 315 -65.12 -1.33 32.83
C ARG A 315 -65.80 -0.86 34.07
N VAL A 316 -65.10 -0.34 35.07
CA VAL A 316 -65.62 0.16 36.31
C VAL A 316 -66.59 1.35 36.06
N ALA A 317 -66.22 2.29 35.18
CA ALA A 317 -67.12 3.41 34.81
C ALA A 317 -68.42 2.95 34.17
N ARG A 318 -68.42 1.90 33.35
CA ARG A 318 -69.60 1.30 32.77
C ARG A 318 -70.46 0.59 33.84
N GLU A 319 -69.86 -0.25 34.67
CA GLU A 319 -70.52 -0.98 35.73
C GLU A 319 -71.25 -0.01 36.69
N VAL A 320 -70.56 1.02 37.14
CA VAL A 320 -71.16 2.02 38.07
C VAL A 320 -72.11 2.96 37.36
N GLY A 321 -71.73 3.55 36.22
CA GLY A 321 -72.48 4.63 35.57
C GLY A 321 -73.61 4.17 34.69
N THR A 322 -73.56 2.97 34.09
CA THR A 322 -74.52 2.46 33.12
C THR A 322 -75.42 1.32 33.75
N GLU A 323 -74.72 0.40 34.48
CA GLU A 323 -75.37 -0.78 35.02
C GLU A 323 -75.84 -0.63 36.47
N GLY A 324 -75.46 0.48 37.14
CA GLY A 324 -75.92 0.78 38.53
C GLY A 324 -75.30 -0.16 39.59
N ARG A 325 -74.20 -0.91 39.22
CA ARG A 325 -73.56 -1.80 40.16
C ARG A 325 -72.51 -1.05 41.00
N LEU A 326 -72.94 -0.71 42.25
CA LEU A 326 -72.06 -0.01 43.19
C LEU A 326 -71.09 -1.01 43.84
N GLY A 327 -69.75 -0.64 43.94
CA GLY A 327 -68.76 -1.41 44.65
C GLY A 327 -67.73 -2.11 43.73
N GLY A 328 -67.79 -1.88 42.43
CA GLY A 328 -66.77 -2.33 41.50
C GLY A 328 -65.42 -1.68 41.79
N GLN A 329 -64.36 -2.47 41.82
CA GLN A 329 -62.96 -2.01 42.02
C GLN A 329 -62.11 -2.32 40.75
N ALA A 330 -61.24 -1.41 40.39
CA ALA A 330 -60.30 -1.66 39.31
C ALA A 330 -59.16 -2.58 39.80
N GLU A 331 -58.92 -3.67 39.08
CA GLU A 331 -57.84 -4.60 39.33
C GLU A 331 -56.85 -4.55 38.17
N VAL A 332 -55.77 -3.81 38.34
CA VAL A 332 -54.74 -3.68 37.31
C VAL A 332 -53.55 -4.59 37.66
N LYS A 333 -53.33 -5.66 36.86
CA LYS A 333 -52.25 -6.60 37.05
C LYS A 333 -50.91 -6.00 36.60
N GLY A 334 -49.86 -6.23 37.40
CA GLY A 334 -48.48 -5.86 37.05
C GLY A 334 -48.12 -4.39 37.30
N VAL A 335 -48.93 -3.63 38.01
CA VAL A 335 -48.58 -2.29 38.47
C VAL A 335 -47.90 -2.41 39.84
N SER A 336 -46.68 -1.95 39.96
CA SER A 336 -45.96 -1.81 41.22
C SER A 336 -45.53 -0.36 41.40
N GLY A 337 -45.77 0.19 42.56
CA GLY A 337 -45.45 1.57 42.89
C GLY A 337 -46.59 2.25 43.65
N THR A 338 -46.33 3.48 44.12
CA THR A 338 -47.35 4.33 44.83
C THR A 338 -48.31 4.96 43.88
#